data_6a9da334dc4328b968f5a20f1c476342
#
_entry.id   6a9da334dc4328b968f5a20f1c476342
#
_cell.length_a   1.000
_cell.length_b   1.000
_cell.length_c   1.000
_cell.angle_alpha   90.00
_cell.angle_beta   90.00
_cell.angle_gamma   90.00
#
_symmetry.space_group_name_H-M   'P 1'
#
loop_
_entity.id
_entity.type
_entity.pdbx_description
1 polymer ?
#
loop_
_entity_poly.entity_id
_entity_poly.type
_entity_poly.pdbx_seq_one_letter_code
_entity_poly.pdbx_strand_id
1 'polypeptide(L)'
;MLILLPPSETKRPGGAGVSIDRSAIIWAALDDTRDLVIGKLVKLCRDKQAAAKALKLGARNLADIDANLELLTAATMPAISRYTGVLFDALDFDSLSEEARKRAAEQVFIQSALFGLLPATEQIPYYRFSAGSKLPGVNLKKLWTNAHREVWPRMIGEVLDMRSTAYVELNPVPEDRDSWFVEVLDEKSGKALNHFNKKAKGAFVRSALSNGLTGISEVEAVAQAAGLGARVTDGKVELLVPAGY
;
A
#
# COMPACT_ATOMS: atom_id res chain seq x y z
N MET A 1 -14.69 -7.87 -3.43
CA MET A 1 -13.36 -7.63 -4.04
C MET A 1 -12.46 -6.98 -3.00
N LEU A 2 -11.26 -7.51 -2.80
CA LEU A 2 -10.21 -6.89 -1.98
C LEU A 2 -9.23 -6.17 -2.92
N ILE A 3 -8.83 -4.96 -2.58
CA ILE A 3 -7.90 -4.15 -3.38
C ILE A 3 -6.62 -3.93 -2.59
N LEU A 4 -5.51 -4.48 -3.06
CA LEU A 4 -4.21 -4.32 -2.41
C LEU A 4 -3.41 -3.19 -3.05
N LEU A 5 -3.03 -2.19 -2.26
CA LEU A 5 -2.25 -1.05 -2.72
C LEU A 5 -0.81 -1.11 -2.22
N PRO A 6 0.15 -0.59 -2.99
CA PRO A 6 1.46 -0.28 -2.44
C PRO A 6 1.35 0.97 -1.55
N PRO A 7 2.23 1.15 -0.57
CA PRO A 7 2.36 2.41 0.14
C PRO A 7 3.09 3.43 -0.73
N SER A 8 3.17 4.67 -0.25
CA SER A 8 4.07 5.67 -0.84
C SER A 8 5.28 5.94 0.04
N GLU A 9 6.39 6.33 -0.58
CA GLU A 9 7.54 6.85 0.16
C GLU A 9 7.23 8.21 0.78
N THR A 10 6.47 9.05 0.07
CA THR A 10 6.00 10.34 0.57
C THR A 10 4.74 10.17 1.43
N LYS A 11 4.68 10.93 2.51
CA LYS A 11 3.60 10.87 3.48
C LYS A 11 3.27 12.27 3.98
N ARG A 12 2.00 12.50 4.31
CA ARG A 12 1.55 13.73 4.95
C ARG A 12 2.09 13.75 6.39
N PRO A 13 2.73 14.83 6.83
CA PRO A 13 3.18 14.98 8.22
C PRO A 13 1.99 15.24 9.18
N GLY A 14 2.27 15.28 10.47
CA GLY A 14 1.26 15.55 11.52
C GLY A 14 0.29 14.40 11.73
N GLY A 15 -0.92 14.71 12.14
CA GLY A 15 -2.00 13.80 12.48
C GLY A 15 -2.87 14.42 13.59
N ALA A 16 -4.12 13.96 13.71
CA ALA A 16 -5.07 14.35 14.74
C ALA A 16 -5.41 13.20 15.70
N GLY A 17 -5.01 11.98 15.34
CA GLY A 17 -5.19 10.80 16.20
C GLY A 17 -4.21 10.78 17.37
N VAL A 18 -4.54 9.98 18.37
CA VAL A 18 -3.61 9.66 19.46
C VAL A 18 -2.40 8.87 18.93
N SER A 19 -1.37 8.70 19.75
CA SER A 19 -0.25 7.82 19.41
C SER A 19 -0.72 6.40 19.07
N ILE A 20 0.09 5.70 18.29
CA ILE A 20 -0.26 4.36 17.82
C ILE A 20 -0.48 3.40 19.00
N ASP A 21 -1.65 2.78 19.03
CA ASP A 21 -1.89 1.62 19.90
C ASP A 21 -1.61 0.34 19.07
N ARG A 22 -0.47 -0.29 19.34
CA ARG A 22 -0.06 -1.48 18.58
C ARG A 22 -0.96 -2.67 18.82
N SER A 23 -1.60 -2.76 19.98
CA SER A 23 -2.54 -3.83 20.30
C SER A 23 -3.89 -3.68 19.59
N ALA A 24 -4.21 -2.48 19.12
CA ALA A 24 -5.43 -2.18 18.38
C ALA A 24 -5.27 -2.33 16.85
N ILE A 25 -4.03 -2.46 16.35
CA ILE A 25 -3.81 -2.68 14.91
C ILE A 25 -4.38 -4.05 14.53
N ILE A 26 -5.19 -4.07 13.48
CA ILE A 26 -5.76 -5.33 12.97
C ILE A 26 -4.68 -6.39 12.67
N TRP A 27 -5.03 -7.62 12.72
CA TRP A 27 -4.16 -8.80 12.52
C TRP A 27 -3.11 -8.99 13.64
N ALA A 28 -3.57 -9.36 14.83
CA ALA A 28 -2.69 -9.70 15.96
C ALA A 28 -1.59 -10.72 15.60
N ALA A 29 -1.81 -11.58 14.59
CA ALA A 29 -0.80 -12.48 14.06
C ALA A 29 0.45 -11.76 13.50
N LEU A 30 0.37 -10.47 13.22
CA LEU A 30 1.50 -9.65 12.75
C LEU A 30 2.25 -8.92 13.87
N ASP A 31 1.77 -8.95 15.11
CA ASP A 31 2.28 -8.07 16.18
C ASP A 31 3.73 -8.36 16.55
N ASP A 32 4.13 -9.61 16.72
CA ASP A 32 5.52 -9.97 16.98
C ASP A 32 6.46 -9.48 15.86
N THR A 33 5.99 -9.58 14.61
CA THR A 33 6.74 -9.12 13.45
C THR A 33 6.82 -7.60 13.41
N ARG A 34 5.73 -6.90 13.70
CA ARG A 34 5.69 -5.44 13.82
C ARG A 34 6.66 -4.95 14.88
N ASP A 35 6.61 -5.55 16.06
CA ASP A 35 7.48 -5.19 17.18
C ASP A 35 8.95 -5.39 16.85
N LEU A 36 9.28 -6.49 16.20
CA LEU A 36 10.65 -6.74 15.75
C LEU A 36 11.13 -5.68 14.76
N VAL A 37 10.32 -5.40 13.72
CA VAL A 37 10.70 -4.45 12.65
C VAL A 37 10.78 -3.03 13.20
N ILE A 38 9.80 -2.59 13.99
CA ILE A 38 9.78 -1.27 14.63
C ILE A 38 10.99 -1.12 15.57
N GLY A 39 11.22 -2.10 16.46
CA GLY A 39 12.35 -2.05 17.40
C GLY A 39 13.71 -1.97 16.70
N LYS A 40 13.89 -2.75 15.61
CA LYS A 40 15.11 -2.69 14.80
C LYS A 40 15.26 -1.37 14.06
N LEU A 41 14.16 -0.81 13.52
CA LEU A 41 14.19 0.49 12.85
C LEU A 41 14.55 1.62 13.82
N VAL A 42 13.88 1.70 14.97
CA VAL A 42 14.17 2.70 16.01
C VAL A 42 15.62 2.58 16.50
N LYS A 43 16.09 1.35 16.74
CA LYS A 43 17.50 1.13 17.13
C LYS A 43 18.46 1.63 16.05
N LEU A 44 18.21 1.33 14.77
CA LEU A 44 19.02 1.80 13.64
C LEU A 44 19.05 3.33 13.56
N CYS A 45 17.91 3.99 13.76
CA CYS A 45 17.77 5.44 13.65
C CYS A 45 18.52 6.23 14.74
N ARG A 46 19.00 5.59 15.81
CA ARG A 46 19.89 6.22 16.81
C ARG A 46 21.27 6.56 16.23
N ASP A 47 21.71 5.84 15.21
CA ASP A 47 22.89 6.19 14.41
C ASP A 47 22.42 6.78 13.07
N LYS A 48 22.41 8.12 12.99
CA LYS A 48 21.90 8.85 11.81
C LYS A 48 22.65 8.50 10.53
N GLN A 49 23.94 8.21 10.59
CA GLN A 49 24.73 7.88 9.41
C GLN A 49 24.41 6.48 8.90
N ALA A 50 24.33 5.50 9.80
CA ALA A 50 23.94 4.15 9.46
C ALA A 50 22.49 4.11 8.95
N ALA A 51 21.56 4.85 9.57
CA ALA A 51 20.19 4.97 9.16
C ALA A 51 20.04 5.57 7.75
N ALA A 52 20.71 6.69 7.46
CA ALA A 52 20.67 7.32 6.13
C ALA A 52 21.07 6.34 5.02
N LYS A 53 22.15 5.57 5.25
CA LYS A 53 22.63 4.54 4.32
C LYS A 53 21.62 3.39 4.16
N ALA A 54 21.12 2.85 5.26
CA ALA A 54 20.23 1.69 5.27
C ALA A 54 18.83 2.01 4.70
N LEU A 55 18.33 3.22 4.95
CA LEU A 55 17.06 3.73 4.45
C LEU A 55 17.18 4.37 3.05
N LYS A 56 18.39 4.45 2.50
CA LYS A 56 18.70 5.09 1.20
C LYS A 56 18.23 6.55 1.13
N LEU A 57 18.50 7.32 2.20
CA LEU A 57 18.07 8.71 2.31
C LEU A 57 19.10 9.64 1.68
N GLY A 58 18.61 10.54 0.82
CA GLY A 58 19.39 11.70 0.39
C GLY A 58 19.42 12.80 1.46
N ALA A 59 20.29 13.79 1.29
CA ALA A 59 20.48 14.88 2.25
C ALA A 59 19.16 15.63 2.64
N ARG A 60 18.22 15.74 1.71
CA ARG A 60 16.93 16.42 1.93
C ARG A 60 15.97 15.67 2.87
N ASN A 61 16.17 14.37 3.08
CA ASN A 61 15.25 13.49 3.81
C ASN A 61 15.84 12.99 5.13
N LEU A 62 16.91 13.62 5.63
CA LEU A 62 17.55 13.20 6.88
C LEU A 62 16.64 13.43 8.10
N ALA A 63 15.76 14.44 8.06
CA ALA A 63 14.77 14.70 9.11
C ALA A 63 13.79 13.51 9.30
N ASP A 64 13.59 12.67 8.28
CA ASP A 64 12.74 11.48 8.37
C ASP A 64 13.29 10.44 9.37
N ILE A 65 14.61 10.50 9.68
CA ILE A 65 15.22 9.63 10.70
C ILE A 65 14.68 9.98 12.09
N ASP A 66 14.53 11.27 12.39
CA ASP A 66 14.00 11.73 13.67
C ASP A 66 12.53 11.31 13.83
N ALA A 67 11.74 11.38 12.76
CA ALA A 67 10.36 10.88 12.76
C ALA A 67 10.28 9.37 13.08
N ASN A 68 11.24 8.57 12.63
CA ASN A 68 11.30 7.15 13.01
C ASN A 68 11.64 6.92 14.49
N LEU A 69 12.32 7.85 15.15
CA LEU A 69 12.58 7.77 16.60
C LEU A 69 11.30 8.06 17.41
N GLU A 70 10.39 8.85 16.86
CA GLU A 70 9.14 9.26 17.50
C GLU A 70 7.94 8.34 17.16
N LEU A 71 8.15 7.27 16.41
CA LEU A 71 7.10 6.38 15.88
C LEU A 71 6.01 6.00 16.89
N LEU A 72 6.39 5.75 18.14
CA LEU A 72 5.47 5.25 19.17
C LEU A 72 4.73 6.34 19.92
N THR A 73 5.14 7.61 19.74
CA THR A 73 4.56 8.78 20.43
C THR A 73 3.92 9.77 19.47
N ALA A 74 4.23 9.66 18.18
CA ALA A 74 3.73 10.57 17.15
C ALA A 74 2.22 10.40 16.91
N ALA A 75 1.56 11.51 16.59
CA ALA A 75 0.15 11.52 16.20
C ALA A 75 -0.12 10.69 14.94
N THR A 76 -1.25 10.00 14.93
CA THR A 76 -1.68 9.12 13.84
C THR A 76 -2.70 9.76 12.91
N MET A 77 -2.89 9.18 11.75
CA MET A 77 -4.00 9.42 10.82
C MET A 77 -4.27 8.15 10.00
N PRO A 78 -5.44 8.04 9.34
CA PRO A 78 -5.74 6.89 8.49
C PRO A 78 -4.65 6.65 7.44
N ALA A 79 -4.27 5.39 7.21
CA ALA A 79 -3.20 5.02 6.29
C ALA A 79 -3.44 5.59 4.88
N ILE A 80 -4.66 5.53 4.37
CA ILE A 80 -5.01 6.06 3.05
C ILE A 80 -4.82 7.58 2.94
N SER A 81 -5.00 8.33 4.02
CA SER A 81 -4.76 9.77 4.09
C SER A 81 -3.30 10.10 4.44
N ARG A 82 -2.58 9.16 5.08
CA ARG A 82 -1.16 9.30 5.41
C ARG A 82 -0.28 9.26 4.17
N TYR A 83 -0.51 8.31 3.28
CA TYR A 83 0.26 8.18 2.05
C TYR A 83 -0.15 9.26 1.03
N THR A 84 0.84 9.84 0.35
CA THR A 84 0.68 10.88 -0.68
C THR A 84 1.42 10.48 -1.96
N GLY A 85 1.30 11.31 -2.99
CA GLY A 85 1.95 11.09 -4.29
C GLY A 85 1.01 10.45 -5.31
N VAL A 86 1.49 10.27 -6.52
CA VAL A 86 0.71 10.14 -7.75
C VAL A 86 -0.48 9.17 -7.69
N LEU A 87 -0.33 8.02 -7.01
CA LEU A 87 -1.43 7.06 -6.86
C LEU A 87 -2.50 7.62 -5.92
N PHE A 88 -2.09 8.07 -4.74
CA PHE A 88 -3.01 8.56 -3.71
C PHE A 88 -3.63 9.90 -4.09
N ASP A 89 -2.89 10.75 -4.82
CA ASP A 89 -3.40 12.02 -5.36
C ASP A 89 -4.47 11.76 -6.43
N ALA A 90 -4.28 10.74 -7.29
CA ALA A 90 -5.28 10.35 -8.29
C ALA A 90 -6.49 9.61 -7.69
N LEU A 91 -6.30 8.89 -6.59
CA LEU A 91 -7.39 8.30 -5.80
C LEU A 91 -8.24 9.40 -5.13
N ASP A 92 -7.60 10.46 -4.63
CA ASP A 92 -8.22 11.63 -4.01
C ASP A 92 -9.32 11.23 -3.00
N PHE A 93 -8.91 10.45 -1.99
CA PHE A 93 -9.81 9.82 -1.02
C PHE A 93 -10.71 10.82 -0.30
N ASP A 94 -10.17 12.00 0.03
CA ASP A 94 -10.89 13.02 0.81
C ASP A 94 -12.11 13.58 0.07
N SER A 95 -12.13 13.51 -1.28
CA SER A 95 -13.26 13.98 -2.13
C SER A 95 -14.28 12.88 -2.45
N LEU A 96 -14.08 11.64 -1.99
CA LEU A 96 -15.03 10.56 -2.20
C LEU A 96 -16.33 10.73 -1.39
N SER A 97 -17.44 10.20 -1.89
CA SER A 97 -18.69 10.13 -1.14
C SER A 97 -18.52 9.28 0.14
N GLU A 98 -19.46 9.42 1.07
CA GLU A 98 -19.43 8.63 2.31
C GLU A 98 -19.50 7.13 2.03
N GLU A 99 -20.35 6.71 1.07
CA GLU A 99 -20.48 5.31 0.65
C GLU A 99 -19.17 4.79 0.04
N ALA A 100 -18.49 5.59 -0.79
CA ALA A 100 -17.23 5.19 -1.38
C ALA A 100 -16.11 5.10 -0.32
N ARG A 101 -16.10 5.99 0.67
CA ARG A 101 -15.17 5.89 1.82
C ARG A 101 -15.45 4.68 2.70
N LYS A 102 -16.73 4.32 2.90
CA LYS A 102 -17.10 3.08 3.60
C LYS A 102 -16.59 1.86 2.85
N ARG A 103 -16.81 1.80 1.53
CA ARG A 103 -16.22 0.72 0.70
C ARG A 103 -14.69 0.67 0.80
N ALA A 104 -14.02 1.82 0.82
CA ALA A 104 -12.57 1.84 1.00
C ALA A 104 -12.13 1.22 2.34
N ALA A 105 -12.85 1.49 3.42
CA ALA A 105 -12.56 0.89 4.73
C ALA A 105 -12.71 -0.64 4.74
N GLU A 106 -13.61 -1.17 3.94
CA GLU A 106 -13.91 -2.61 3.86
C GLU A 106 -13.05 -3.37 2.84
N GLN A 107 -12.67 -2.72 1.75
CA GLN A 107 -12.10 -3.36 0.56
C GLN A 107 -10.62 -3.04 0.32
N VAL A 108 -10.13 -1.88 0.79
CA VAL A 108 -8.79 -1.42 0.46
C VAL A 108 -7.81 -1.74 1.59
N PHE A 109 -6.73 -2.42 1.21
CA PHE A 109 -5.62 -2.73 2.11
C PHE A 109 -4.31 -2.19 1.52
N ILE A 110 -3.45 -1.66 2.38
CA ILE A 110 -2.15 -1.10 1.98
C ILE A 110 -1.04 -1.95 2.58
N GLN A 111 -0.14 -2.47 1.74
CA GLN A 111 1.00 -3.26 2.19
C GLN A 111 2.12 -2.35 2.65
N SER A 112 2.31 -2.20 3.96
CA SER A 112 3.44 -1.48 4.54
C SER A 112 4.65 -2.39 4.76
N ALA A 113 5.86 -1.89 4.52
CA ALA A 113 7.09 -2.60 4.91
C ALA A 113 7.32 -2.58 6.43
N LEU A 114 6.73 -1.60 7.15
CA LEU A 114 6.87 -1.43 8.60
C LEU A 114 5.78 -2.16 9.39
N PHE A 115 4.53 -2.08 8.92
CA PHE A 115 3.35 -2.55 9.65
C PHE A 115 2.70 -3.80 9.07
N GLY A 116 3.19 -4.30 7.91
CA GLY A 116 2.52 -5.38 7.18
C GLY A 116 1.28 -4.88 6.45
N LEU A 117 0.28 -5.74 6.31
CA LEU A 117 -0.97 -5.41 5.64
C LEU A 117 -1.89 -4.60 6.57
N LEU A 118 -2.32 -3.44 6.11
CA LEU A 118 -3.15 -2.48 6.85
C LEU A 118 -4.45 -2.21 6.09
N PRO A 119 -5.61 -2.17 6.74
CA PRO A 119 -6.79 -1.53 6.17
C PRO A 119 -6.51 -0.06 5.83
N ALA A 120 -7.22 0.47 4.84
CA ALA A 120 -7.08 1.86 4.43
C ALA A 120 -7.27 2.87 5.57
N THR A 121 -8.13 2.55 6.53
CA THR A 121 -8.49 3.42 7.66
C THR A 121 -7.65 3.21 8.91
N GLU A 122 -6.70 2.26 8.89
CA GLU A 122 -5.83 2.01 10.04
C GLU A 122 -5.02 3.24 10.43
N GLN A 123 -4.96 3.52 11.72
CA GLN A 123 -4.29 4.70 12.26
C GLN A 123 -2.78 4.49 12.34
N ILE A 124 -2.01 5.19 11.53
CA ILE A 124 -0.55 5.06 11.49
C ILE A 124 0.16 6.40 11.68
N PRO A 125 1.32 6.41 12.35
CA PRO A 125 2.17 7.59 12.47
C PRO A 125 2.87 7.90 11.14
N TYR A 126 3.52 9.06 11.06
CA TYR A 126 4.51 9.32 10.02
C TYR A 126 5.74 8.44 10.25
N TYR A 127 6.31 7.92 9.18
CA TYR A 127 7.53 7.12 9.23
C TYR A 127 8.26 7.10 7.87
N ARG A 128 9.54 6.75 7.89
CA ARG A 128 10.34 6.53 6.68
C ARG A 128 10.94 5.15 6.68
N PHE A 129 10.31 4.24 5.98
CA PHE A 129 10.75 2.87 5.76
C PHE A 129 10.05 2.28 4.54
N SER A 130 10.76 1.51 3.71
CA SER A 130 10.23 0.94 2.48
C SER A 130 10.72 -0.50 2.27
N ALA A 131 10.12 -1.22 1.33
CA ALA A 131 10.55 -2.58 0.97
C ALA A 131 12.03 -2.63 0.52
N GLY A 132 12.56 -1.53 -0.03
CA GLY A 132 13.96 -1.42 -0.44
C GLY A 132 14.93 -1.04 0.68
N SER A 133 14.44 -0.75 1.89
CA SER A 133 15.27 -0.44 3.07
C SER A 133 15.94 -1.71 3.62
N LYS A 134 17.08 -1.53 4.27
CA LYS A 134 17.84 -2.66 4.86
C LYS A 134 17.88 -2.53 6.38
N LEU A 135 17.32 -3.49 7.09
CA LEU A 135 17.50 -3.62 8.54
C LEU A 135 18.61 -4.62 8.85
N PRO A 136 19.61 -4.27 9.66
CA PRO A 136 20.67 -5.19 10.04
C PRO A 136 20.13 -6.47 10.69
N GLY A 137 20.51 -7.63 10.13
CA GLY A 137 20.10 -8.94 10.62
C GLY A 137 18.65 -9.32 10.36
N VAL A 138 17.92 -8.59 9.49
CA VAL A 138 16.53 -8.88 9.16
C VAL A 138 16.35 -9.12 7.66
N ASN A 139 15.78 -10.26 7.32
CA ASN A 139 15.27 -10.53 5.97
C ASN A 139 13.78 -10.21 5.95
N LEU A 140 13.43 -8.99 5.52
CA LEU A 140 12.05 -8.49 5.50
C LEU A 140 11.12 -9.38 4.67
N LYS A 141 11.58 -9.87 3.51
CA LYS A 141 10.79 -10.75 2.65
C LYS A 141 10.39 -12.02 3.40
N LYS A 142 11.36 -12.78 3.92
CA LYS A 142 11.09 -14.01 4.66
C LYS A 142 10.22 -13.76 5.89
N LEU A 143 10.51 -12.67 6.62
CA LEU A 143 9.80 -12.33 7.85
C LEU A 143 8.32 -12.05 7.59
N TRP A 144 8.02 -11.13 6.65
CA TRP A 144 6.64 -10.77 6.32
C TRP A 144 5.88 -11.88 5.61
N THR A 145 6.49 -12.60 4.66
CA THR A 145 5.85 -13.75 4.01
C THR A 145 5.39 -14.78 5.03
N ASN A 146 6.22 -15.08 6.03
CA ASN A 146 5.84 -16.05 7.06
C ASN A 146 4.69 -15.53 7.94
N ALA A 147 4.77 -14.28 8.39
CA ALA A 147 3.74 -13.69 9.26
C ALA A 147 2.36 -13.61 8.58
N HIS A 148 2.32 -13.25 7.30
CA HIS A 148 1.05 -13.11 6.59
C HIS A 148 0.33 -14.44 6.29
N ARG A 149 0.99 -15.59 6.45
CA ARG A 149 0.32 -16.90 6.29
C ARG A 149 -0.90 -17.07 7.20
N GLU A 150 -0.88 -16.45 8.37
CA GLU A 150 -2.00 -16.50 9.32
C GLU A 150 -3.07 -15.43 9.05
N VAL A 151 -2.76 -14.43 8.22
CA VAL A 151 -3.69 -13.38 7.82
C VAL A 151 -4.57 -13.81 6.66
N TRP A 152 -3.99 -14.42 5.63
CA TRP A 152 -4.69 -14.79 4.41
C TRP A 152 -5.96 -15.63 4.60
N PRO A 153 -6.01 -16.63 5.49
CA PRO A 153 -7.24 -17.40 5.72
C PRO A 153 -8.42 -16.56 6.23
N ARG A 154 -8.14 -15.37 6.80
CA ARG A 154 -9.17 -14.48 7.36
C ARG A 154 -9.65 -13.42 6.34
N MET A 155 -8.96 -13.30 5.21
CA MET A 155 -9.33 -12.39 4.13
C MET A 155 -10.24 -13.13 3.15
N ILE A 156 -11.48 -12.66 2.99
CA ILE A 156 -12.48 -13.33 2.14
C ILE A 156 -12.73 -12.49 0.89
N GLY A 157 -12.79 -13.15 -0.27
CA GLY A 157 -13.12 -12.56 -1.56
C GLY A 157 -11.96 -12.56 -2.54
N GLU A 158 -12.27 -12.20 -3.77
CA GLU A 158 -11.34 -12.02 -4.88
C GLU A 158 -10.35 -10.88 -4.60
N VAL A 159 -9.13 -11.02 -5.09
CA VAL A 159 -8.03 -10.07 -4.81
C VAL A 159 -7.58 -9.36 -6.07
N LEU A 160 -7.62 -8.04 -6.06
CA LEU A 160 -7.02 -7.20 -7.09
C LEU A 160 -5.71 -6.59 -6.56
N ASP A 161 -4.58 -7.13 -7.03
CA ASP A 161 -3.26 -6.74 -6.52
C ASP A 161 -2.64 -5.63 -7.35
N MET A 162 -2.68 -4.42 -6.82
CA MET A 162 -2.09 -3.22 -7.45
C MET A 162 -0.71 -2.88 -6.92
N ARG A 163 -0.14 -3.72 -6.06
CA ARG A 163 1.17 -3.46 -5.46
C ARG A 163 2.28 -3.49 -6.52
N SER A 164 3.43 -2.91 -6.20
CA SER A 164 4.65 -3.13 -6.95
C SER A 164 5.30 -4.45 -6.54
N THR A 165 6.09 -5.04 -7.43
CA THR A 165 6.76 -6.33 -7.22
C THR A 165 7.47 -6.42 -5.87
N ALA A 166 8.16 -5.36 -5.44
CA ALA A 166 8.87 -5.34 -4.16
C ALA A 166 7.92 -5.50 -2.94
N TYR A 167 6.67 -5.06 -3.04
CA TYR A 167 5.68 -5.23 -1.98
C TYR A 167 4.89 -6.54 -2.11
N VAL A 168 4.69 -7.04 -3.33
CA VAL A 168 4.18 -8.40 -3.55
C VAL A 168 5.12 -9.42 -2.90
N GLU A 169 6.43 -9.26 -3.07
CA GLU A 169 7.43 -10.15 -2.48
C GLU A 169 7.44 -10.19 -0.94
N LEU A 170 6.98 -9.13 -0.26
CA LEU A 170 6.84 -9.13 1.20
C LEU A 170 5.64 -9.97 1.66
N ASN A 171 4.59 -10.02 0.86
CA ASN A 171 3.34 -10.70 1.19
C ASN A 171 2.70 -11.25 -0.11
N PRO A 172 3.22 -12.33 -0.68
CA PRO A 172 2.62 -12.94 -1.86
C PRO A 172 1.17 -13.36 -1.59
N VAL A 173 0.29 -13.13 -2.55
CA VAL A 173 -1.06 -13.71 -2.51
C VAL A 173 -0.92 -15.23 -2.66
N PRO A 174 -1.58 -16.05 -1.81
CA PRO A 174 -1.55 -17.49 -1.94
C PRO A 174 -2.09 -17.96 -3.30
N GLU A 175 -1.50 -19.04 -3.84
CA GLU A 175 -1.85 -19.58 -5.18
C GLU A 175 -3.28 -20.13 -5.25
N ASP A 176 -3.86 -20.52 -4.12
CA ASP A 176 -5.24 -21.01 -4.00
C ASP A 176 -6.30 -19.89 -3.92
N ARG A 177 -5.88 -18.63 -4.13
CA ARG A 177 -6.76 -17.46 -4.10
C ARG A 177 -7.07 -16.95 -5.50
N ASP A 178 -8.31 -16.66 -5.75
CA ASP A 178 -8.73 -15.89 -6.93
C ASP A 178 -8.12 -14.50 -6.86
N SER A 179 -7.08 -14.27 -7.65
CA SER A 179 -6.31 -13.04 -7.60
C SER A 179 -5.80 -12.62 -8.97
N TRP A 180 -5.78 -11.31 -9.19
CA TRP A 180 -5.30 -10.70 -10.43
C TRP A 180 -4.28 -9.61 -10.11
N PHE A 181 -3.09 -9.76 -10.66
CA PHE A 181 -2.08 -8.71 -10.60
C PHE A 181 -2.37 -7.64 -11.66
N VAL A 182 -2.38 -6.37 -11.25
CA VAL A 182 -2.71 -5.26 -12.14
C VAL A 182 -1.46 -4.67 -12.77
N GLU A 183 -1.35 -4.82 -14.09
CA GLU A 183 -0.36 -4.16 -14.94
C GLU A 183 -0.99 -2.94 -15.63
N VAL A 184 -0.18 -1.93 -15.95
CA VAL A 184 -0.64 -0.75 -16.69
C VAL A 184 0.15 -0.63 -17.98
N LEU A 185 -0.54 -0.67 -19.10
CA LEU A 185 0.02 -0.69 -20.43
C LEU A 185 -0.46 0.52 -21.24
N ASP A 186 0.38 0.96 -22.16
CA ASP A 186 -0.05 1.86 -23.22
C ASP A 186 -1.00 1.11 -24.17
N GLU A 187 -2.18 1.67 -24.42
CA GLU A 187 -3.23 1.04 -25.19
C GLU A 187 -2.80 0.70 -26.62
N LYS A 188 -1.99 1.57 -27.25
CA LYS A 188 -1.56 1.40 -28.66
C LYS A 188 -0.40 0.45 -28.80
N SER A 189 0.60 0.55 -27.93
CA SER A 189 1.84 -0.22 -28.08
C SER A 189 1.88 -1.49 -27.25
N GLY A 190 0.98 -1.64 -26.28
CA GLY A 190 0.97 -2.75 -25.32
C GLY A 190 2.19 -2.76 -24.38
N LYS A 191 2.99 -1.69 -24.35
CA LYS A 191 4.17 -1.62 -23.48
C LYS A 191 3.82 -1.14 -22.10
N ALA A 192 4.49 -1.72 -21.10
CA ALA A 192 4.34 -1.31 -19.71
C ALA A 192 4.70 0.18 -19.53
N LEU A 193 3.83 0.92 -18.84
CA LEU A 193 4.00 2.33 -18.55
C LEU A 193 4.61 2.53 -17.15
N ASN A 194 5.79 3.15 -17.09
CA ASN A 194 6.41 3.48 -15.82
C ASN A 194 5.82 4.78 -15.21
N HIS A 195 5.62 5.81 -16.04
CA HIS A 195 5.25 7.15 -15.56
C HIS A 195 3.76 7.26 -15.20
N PHE A 196 2.88 6.70 -16.02
CA PHE A 196 1.42 6.75 -15.81
C PHE A 196 0.86 5.61 -14.97
N ASN A 197 1.69 4.61 -14.62
CA ASN A 197 1.26 3.44 -13.85
C ASN A 197 0.51 3.83 -12.55
N LYS A 198 1.11 4.70 -11.75
CA LYS A 198 0.56 5.11 -10.47
C LYS A 198 -0.71 5.94 -10.61
N LYS A 199 -0.76 6.86 -11.60
CA LYS A 199 -1.93 7.69 -11.88
C LYS A 199 -3.12 6.82 -12.30
N ALA A 200 -2.92 5.93 -13.27
CA ALA A 200 -3.96 5.03 -13.76
C ALA A 200 -4.50 4.11 -12.64
N LYS A 201 -3.61 3.52 -11.83
CA LYS A 201 -4.03 2.72 -10.67
C LYS A 201 -4.86 3.54 -9.67
N GLY A 202 -4.46 4.76 -9.34
CA GLY A 202 -5.21 5.63 -8.44
C GLY A 202 -6.59 6.00 -8.98
N ALA A 203 -6.67 6.41 -10.26
CA ALA A 203 -7.92 6.73 -10.93
C ALA A 203 -8.85 5.51 -11.02
N PHE A 204 -8.31 4.33 -11.31
CA PHE A 204 -9.08 3.09 -11.32
C PHE A 204 -9.66 2.78 -9.92
N VAL A 205 -8.84 2.86 -8.86
CA VAL A 205 -9.33 2.61 -7.48
C VAL A 205 -10.41 3.61 -7.09
N ARG A 206 -10.24 4.89 -7.44
CA ARG A 206 -11.29 5.90 -7.25
C ARG A 206 -12.60 5.48 -7.92
N SER A 207 -12.52 5.06 -9.19
CA SER A 207 -13.69 4.58 -9.96
C SER A 207 -14.30 3.32 -9.32
N ALA A 208 -13.47 2.36 -8.92
CA ALA A 208 -13.91 1.13 -8.26
C ALA A 208 -14.70 1.40 -6.98
N LEU A 209 -14.22 2.32 -6.16
CA LEU A 209 -14.89 2.72 -4.92
C LEU A 209 -16.18 3.52 -5.19
N SER A 210 -16.16 4.39 -6.19
CA SER A 210 -17.33 5.21 -6.55
C SER A 210 -18.46 4.38 -7.14
N ASN A 211 -18.13 3.40 -7.98
CA ASN A 211 -19.10 2.54 -8.67
C ASN A 211 -19.42 1.22 -7.94
N GLY A 212 -18.75 0.95 -6.81
CA GLY A 212 -19.06 -0.23 -5.98
C GLY A 212 -18.59 -1.54 -6.59
N LEU A 213 -17.31 -1.61 -7.03
CA LEU A 213 -16.71 -2.84 -7.55
C LEU A 213 -16.84 -4.01 -6.55
N THR A 214 -17.48 -5.10 -6.94
CA THR A 214 -17.70 -6.29 -6.11
C THR A 214 -16.96 -7.51 -6.60
N GLY A 215 -16.69 -7.64 -7.90
CA GLY A 215 -16.04 -8.80 -8.50
C GLY A 215 -15.29 -8.48 -9.79
N ILE A 216 -14.49 -9.44 -10.24
CA ILE A 216 -13.61 -9.30 -11.42
C ILE A 216 -14.40 -9.01 -12.71
N SER A 217 -15.62 -9.52 -12.83
CA SER A 217 -16.49 -9.31 -14.00
C SER A 217 -16.86 -7.84 -14.26
N GLU A 218 -16.72 -6.97 -13.25
CA GLU A 218 -17.07 -5.54 -13.34
C GLU A 218 -15.85 -4.65 -13.67
N VAL A 219 -14.63 -5.21 -13.69
CA VAL A 219 -13.37 -4.46 -13.83
C VAL A 219 -13.31 -3.64 -15.12
N GLU A 220 -13.77 -4.19 -16.25
CA GLU A 220 -13.74 -3.48 -17.52
C GLU A 220 -14.67 -2.25 -17.52
N ALA A 221 -15.88 -2.37 -16.99
CA ALA A 221 -16.82 -1.25 -16.86
C ALA A 221 -16.28 -0.17 -15.91
N VAL A 222 -15.68 -0.57 -14.79
CA VAL A 222 -15.06 0.33 -13.82
C VAL A 222 -13.86 1.06 -14.42
N ALA A 223 -13.03 0.38 -15.22
CA ALA A 223 -11.92 1.00 -15.92
C ALA A 223 -12.40 2.03 -16.95
N GLN A 224 -13.43 1.70 -17.71
CA GLN A 224 -14.05 2.63 -18.65
C GLN A 224 -14.57 3.90 -17.98
N ALA A 225 -15.20 3.77 -16.81
CA ALA A 225 -15.64 4.92 -16.01
C ALA A 225 -14.49 5.80 -15.50
N ALA A 226 -13.27 5.24 -15.42
CA ALA A 226 -12.04 5.98 -15.10
C ALA A 226 -11.34 6.58 -16.34
N GLY A 227 -11.91 6.44 -17.55
CA GLY A 227 -11.26 6.84 -18.79
C GLY A 227 -10.11 5.93 -19.23
N LEU A 228 -10.12 4.66 -18.77
CA LEU A 228 -9.14 3.63 -19.07
C LEU A 228 -9.82 2.46 -19.81
N GLY A 229 -9.05 1.73 -20.62
CA GLY A 229 -9.44 0.38 -21.01
C GLY A 229 -9.01 -0.65 -19.96
N ALA A 230 -9.59 -1.83 -20.02
CA ALA A 230 -9.08 -2.98 -19.27
C ALA A 230 -9.25 -4.28 -20.07
N ARG A 231 -8.39 -5.23 -19.77
CA ARG A 231 -8.46 -6.60 -20.25
C ARG A 231 -8.19 -7.53 -19.08
N VAL A 232 -9.11 -8.45 -18.84
CA VAL A 232 -8.95 -9.49 -17.82
C VAL A 232 -8.45 -10.77 -18.48
N THR A 233 -7.37 -11.31 -17.94
CA THR A 233 -6.80 -12.58 -18.34
C THR A 233 -6.58 -13.46 -17.12
N ASP A 234 -6.11 -14.68 -17.28
CA ASP A 234 -5.82 -15.58 -16.16
C ASP A 234 -4.72 -14.97 -15.26
N GLY A 235 -5.08 -14.69 -14.02
CA GLY A 235 -4.19 -14.09 -13.00
C GLY A 235 -3.76 -12.64 -13.23
N LYS A 236 -4.28 -11.94 -14.27
CA LYS A 236 -3.89 -10.56 -14.56
C LYS A 236 -5.06 -9.68 -14.99
N VAL A 237 -4.95 -8.40 -14.61
CA VAL A 237 -5.72 -7.29 -15.19
C VAL A 237 -4.74 -6.32 -15.84
N GLU A 238 -4.88 -6.10 -17.13
CA GLU A 238 -4.17 -5.08 -17.87
C GLU A 238 -5.04 -3.82 -17.95
N LEU A 239 -4.65 -2.75 -17.27
CA LEU A 239 -5.25 -1.42 -17.45
C LEU A 239 -4.58 -0.75 -18.65
N LEU A 240 -5.38 -0.35 -19.61
CA LEU A 240 -4.94 0.23 -20.87
C LEU A 240 -5.10 1.75 -20.82
N VAL A 241 -3.99 2.46 -20.96
CA VAL A 241 -3.96 3.92 -20.89
C VAL A 241 -4.07 4.47 -22.32
N PRO A 242 -5.12 5.23 -22.64
CA PRO A 242 -5.27 5.82 -23.96
C PRO A 242 -4.27 6.96 -24.19
N ALA A 243 -4.04 7.29 -25.46
CA ALA A 243 -3.18 8.42 -25.82
C ALA A 243 -3.76 9.73 -25.27
N GLY A 244 -2.93 10.52 -24.59
CA GLY A 244 -3.33 11.82 -24.03
C GLY A 244 -3.97 11.79 -22.64
N TYR A 245 -3.93 10.64 -21.96
CA TYR A 245 -4.44 10.45 -20.57
C TYR A 245 -3.77 11.35 -19.52
#